data_7923f36ca66edfd8f3b72b609a5554c5
#
_entry.id   7923f36ca66edfd8f3b72b609a5554c5
#
_cell.length_a   1.000
_cell.length_b   1.000
_cell.length_c   1.000
_cell.angle_alpha   90.00
_cell.angle_beta   90.00
_cell.angle_gamma   90.00
#
_symmetry.space_group_name_H-M   'P 1'
#
loop_
_entity.id
_entity.type
_entity.pdbx_description
1 polymer ?
#
loop_
_entity_poly.entity_id
_entity_poly.type
_entity_poly.pdbx_seq_one_letter_code
_entity_poly.pdbx_strand_id
1 'polypeptide(L)'
;MKITSQEEYGLRLLIRIAGCKDKQGMSIPQLSEAEGLSSHYVAKLARVLRMGGFINSTPGYKGGYVLAMPADKIVINKVLKTLGGSLFDKDFCETHSGKLNLCTNSVECSSRSLWQMIQFIVDQFLDQVTLHDLSNSEKKPVNIFDELLDQSTKTFSAKNIVSDRL
;
A
#
# COMPACT_ATOMS: atom_id res chain seq x y z
N MET A 1 -4.69 14.75 1.62
CA MET A 1 -4.39 13.33 1.35
C MET A 1 -5.63 12.71 0.72
N LYS A 2 -5.53 12.09 -0.43
CA LYS A 2 -6.69 11.54 -1.15
C LYS A 2 -6.32 10.14 -1.63
N ILE A 3 -7.05 9.13 -1.17
CA ILE A 3 -6.95 7.76 -1.67
C ILE A 3 -7.55 7.74 -3.08
N THR A 4 -6.83 7.21 -4.05
CA THR A 4 -7.29 7.08 -5.43
C THR A 4 -8.11 5.81 -5.63
N SER A 5 -8.98 5.81 -6.64
CA SER A 5 -9.72 4.59 -7.01
C SER A 5 -8.79 3.42 -7.40
N GLN A 6 -7.60 3.72 -7.90
CA GLN A 6 -6.61 2.70 -8.27
C GLN A 6 -6.03 2.01 -7.04
N GLU A 7 -5.74 2.76 -5.97
CA GLU A 7 -5.26 2.22 -4.69
C GLU A 7 -6.35 1.38 -4.00
N GLU A 8 -7.55 1.94 -3.88
CA GLU A 8 -8.68 1.27 -3.23
C GLU A 8 -9.04 -0.04 -3.95
N TYR A 9 -9.33 0.01 -5.23
CA TYR A 9 -9.76 -1.18 -5.96
C TYR A 9 -8.61 -2.16 -6.22
N GLY A 10 -7.37 -1.68 -6.38
CA GLY A 10 -6.21 -2.56 -6.49
C GLY A 10 -5.97 -3.37 -5.22
N LEU A 11 -6.10 -2.76 -4.06
CA LEU A 11 -6.01 -3.44 -2.76
C LEU A 11 -7.15 -4.45 -2.58
N ARG A 12 -8.39 -4.09 -2.92
CA ARG A 12 -9.55 -5.00 -2.85
C ARG A 12 -9.37 -6.23 -3.74
N LEU A 13 -8.89 -6.05 -4.97
CA LEU A 13 -8.57 -7.18 -5.85
C LEU A 13 -7.52 -8.10 -5.24
N LEU A 14 -6.48 -7.55 -4.63
CA LEU A 14 -5.43 -8.34 -3.99
C LEU A 14 -5.96 -9.14 -2.81
N ILE A 15 -6.82 -8.55 -1.97
CA ILE A 15 -7.51 -9.24 -0.87
C ILE A 15 -8.41 -10.38 -1.39
N ARG A 16 -9.14 -10.17 -2.50
CA ARG A 16 -9.94 -11.23 -3.14
C ARG A 16 -9.10 -12.40 -3.60
N ILE A 17 -8.00 -12.12 -4.28
CA ILE A 17 -7.07 -13.16 -4.74
C ILE A 17 -6.46 -13.91 -3.55
N ALA A 18 -6.12 -13.22 -2.46
CA ALA A 18 -5.62 -13.85 -1.24
C ALA A 18 -6.63 -14.80 -0.59
N GLY A 19 -7.91 -14.45 -0.62
CA GLY A 19 -9.01 -15.28 -0.09
C GLY A 19 -9.44 -16.45 -0.99
N CYS A 20 -8.91 -16.52 -2.23
CA CYS A 20 -9.27 -17.56 -3.18
C CYS A 20 -8.67 -18.91 -2.79
N LYS A 21 -9.52 -19.94 -2.63
CA LYS A 21 -9.08 -21.31 -2.32
C LYS A 21 -8.75 -22.15 -3.57
N ASP A 22 -9.14 -21.67 -4.76
CA ASP A 22 -8.84 -22.36 -6.01
C ASP A 22 -7.37 -22.17 -6.39
N LYS A 23 -6.68 -23.27 -6.69
CA LYS A 23 -5.28 -23.26 -7.14
C LYS A 23 -5.09 -22.56 -8.49
N GLN A 24 -6.14 -22.47 -9.30
CA GLN A 24 -6.15 -21.71 -10.55
C GLN A 24 -6.28 -20.20 -10.32
N GLY A 25 -6.65 -19.79 -9.11
CA GLY A 25 -6.89 -18.40 -8.76
C GLY A 25 -8.19 -17.84 -9.31
N MET A 26 -8.26 -16.51 -9.46
CA MET A 26 -9.46 -15.83 -9.96
C MET A 26 -9.19 -15.19 -11.32
N SER A 27 -10.06 -15.47 -12.28
CA SER A 27 -10.04 -14.86 -13.60
C SER A 27 -10.54 -13.40 -13.58
N ILE A 28 -10.22 -12.62 -14.63
CA ILE A 28 -10.71 -11.24 -14.77
C ILE A 28 -12.25 -11.15 -14.68
N PRO A 29 -13.04 -12.01 -15.36
CA PRO A 29 -14.49 -11.97 -15.22
C PRO A 29 -14.97 -12.20 -13.78
N GLN A 30 -14.38 -13.17 -13.06
CA GLN A 30 -14.73 -13.45 -11.67
C GLN A 30 -14.40 -12.29 -10.74
N LEU A 31 -13.24 -11.65 -10.91
CA LEU A 31 -12.86 -10.46 -10.16
C LEU A 31 -13.76 -9.26 -10.50
N SER A 32 -14.12 -9.11 -11.77
CA SER A 32 -15.04 -8.08 -12.27
C SER A 32 -16.42 -8.19 -11.62
N GLU A 33 -16.97 -9.38 -11.59
CA GLU A 33 -18.25 -9.67 -10.95
C GLU A 33 -18.20 -9.48 -9.43
N ALA A 34 -17.15 -10.01 -8.78
CA ALA A 34 -17.00 -9.93 -7.33
C ALA A 34 -16.84 -8.49 -6.79
N GLU A 35 -16.25 -7.60 -7.57
CA GLU A 35 -15.98 -6.21 -7.16
C GLU A 35 -16.92 -5.19 -7.81
N GLY A 36 -17.79 -5.61 -8.75
CA GLY A 36 -18.69 -4.72 -9.48
C GLY A 36 -17.95 -3.72 -10.40
N LEU A 37 -16.78 -4.12 -10.92
CA LEU A 37 -15.93 -3.29 -11.79
C LEU A 37 -15.96 -3.81 -13.23
N SER A 38 -15.66 -2.93 -14.20
CA SER A 38 -15.50 -3.37 -15.57
C SER A 38 -14.28 -4.28 -15.73
N SER A 39 -14.39 -5.30 -16.59
CA SER A 39 -13.29 -6.23 -16.88
C SER A 39 -12.04 -5.52 -17.40
N HIS A 40 -12.22 -4.43 -18.16
CA HIS A 40 -11.10 -3.60 -18.64
C HIS A 40 -10.34 -2.96 -17.48
N TYR A 41 -11.06 -2.41 -16.50
CA TYR A 41 -10.43 -1.78 -15.34
C TYR A 41 -9.75 -2.80 -14.43
N VAL A 42 -10.39 -3.96 -14.20
CA VAL A 42 -9.79 -5.09 -13.48
C VAL A 42 -8.51 -5.56 -14.17
N ALA A 43 -8.50 -5.69 -15.50
CA ALA A 43 -7.31 -6.06 -16.25
C ALA A 43 -6.17 -5.06 -16.08
N LYS A 44 -6.48 -3.74 -16.08
CA LYS A 44 -5.50 -2.69 -15.80
C LYS A 44 -4.89 -2.84 -14.41
N LEU A 45 -5.72 -3.02 -13.37
CA LEU A 45 -5.28 -3.19 -12.00
C LEU A 45 -4.44 -4.48 -11.82
N ALA A 46 -4.91 -5.60 -12.36
CA ALA A 46 -4.18 -6.86 -12.34
C ALA A 46 -2.81 -6.75 -13.00
N ARG A 47 -2.71 -5.99 -14.12
CA ARG A 47 -1.42 -5.72 -14.76
C ARG A 47 -0.48 -4.96 -13.82
N VAL A 48 -0.95 -3.92 -13.14
CA VAL A 48 -0.13 -3.14 -12.18
C VAL A 48 0.36 -4.04 -11.05
N LEU A 49 -0.55 -4.81 -10.42
CA LEU A 49 -0.21 -5.72 -9.34
C LEU A 49 0.78 -6.82 -9.78
N ARG A 50 0.63 -7.34 -11.00
CA ARG A 50 1.55 -8.33 -11.57
C ARG A 50 2.93 -7.73 -11.84
N MET A 51 3.01 -6.52 -12.40
CA MET A 51 4.28 -5.83 -12.63
C MET A 51 4.98 -5.49 -11.30
N GLY A 52 4.20 -5.21 -10.24
CA GLY A 52 4.71 -5.05 -8.88
C GLY A 52 5.15 -6.35 -8.19
N GLY A 53 4.93 -7.51 -8.83
CA GLY A 53 5.34 -8.81 -8.29
C GLY A 53 4.45 -9.37 -7.18
N PHE A 54 3.22 -8.85 -7.03
CA PHE A 54 2.29 -9.31 -5.98
C PHE A 54 1.43 -10.48 -6.43
N ILE A 55 1.15 -10.59 -7.74
CA ILE A 55 0.36 -11.67 -8.32
C ILE A 55 1.02 -12.24 -9.57
N ASN A 56 0.74 -13.51 -9.85
CA ASN A 56 1.11 -14.22 -11.07
C ASN A 56 -0.13 -14.67 -11.84
N SER A 57 -0.04 -14.76 -13.17
CA SER A 57 -1.06 -15.37 -13.98
C SER A 57 -0.86 -16.90 -14.03
N THR A 58 -1.93 -17.67 -13.89
CA THR A 58 -1.92 -19.11 -14.09
C THR A 58 -2.25 -19.46 -15.56
N PRO A 59 -1.56 -20.43 -16.17
CA PRO A 59 -1.82 -20.84 -17.56
C PRO A 59 -3.12 -21.65 -17.67
N GLY A 60 -3.69 -21.68 -18.88
CA GLY A 60 -4.82 -22.53 -19.24
C GLY A 60 -6.12 -21.75 -19.51
N TYR A 61 -7.12 -22.44 -20.06
CA TYR A 61 -8.41 -21.87 -20.44
C TYR A 61 -9.21 -21.32 -19.24
N LYS A 62 -9.05 -21.95 -18.07
CA LYS A 62 -9.61 -21.52 -16.78
C LYS A 62 -8.60 -20.77 -15.94
N GLY A 63 -7.50 -20.29 -16.52
CA GLY A 63 -6.46 -19.58 -15.82
C GLY A 63 -6.94 -18.26 -15.20
N GLY A 64 -6.26 -17.86 -14.14
CA GLY A 64 -6.58 -16.65 -13.38
C GLY A 64 -5.34 -16.00 -12.81
N TYR A 65 -5.53 -15.32 -11.69
CA TYR A 65 -4.46 -14.68 -10.92
C TYR A 65 -4.38 -15.31 -9.53
N VAL A 66 -3.15 -15.62 -9.11
CA VAL A 66 -2.81 -16.12 -7.77
C VAL A 66 -1.78 -15.20 -7.14
N LEU A 67 -1.62 -15.25 -5.83
CA LEU A 67 -0.54 -14.51 -5.17
C LEU A 67 0.82 -15.01 -5.66
N ALA A 68 1.76 -14.11 -5.88
CA ALA A 68 3.13 -14.43 -6.27
C ALA A 68 3.98 -14.94 -5.08
N MET A 69 3.57 -14.63 -3.86
CA MET A 69 4.21 -15.01 -2.61
C MET A 69 3.17 -15.15 -1.49
N PRO A 70 3.50 -15.77 -0.34
CA PRO A 70 2.60 -15.85 0.81
C PRO A 70 2.11 -14.47 1.28
N ALA A 71 0.85 -14.38 1.72
CA ALA A 71 0.20 -13.12 2.09
C ALA A 71 0.91 -12.38 3.25
N ASP A 72 1.57 -13.10 4.15
CA ASP A 72 2.38 -12.56 5.26
C ASP A 72 3.69 -11.89 4.78
N LYS A 73 4.09 -12.12 3.53
CA LYS A 73 5.26 -11.49 2.89
C LYS A 73 4.91 -10.29 2.01
N ILE A 74 3.61 -10.05 1.79
CA ILE A 74 3.12 -8.91 1.00
C ILE A 74 2.85 -7.74 1.95
N VAL A 75 3.78 -6.79 1.99
CA VAL A 75 3.69 -5.58 2.81
C VAL A 75 2.80 -4.56 2.12
N ILE A 76 1.80 -4.02 2.84
CA ILE A 76 0.78 -3.12 2.29
C ILE A 76 1.37 -1.80 1.80
N ASN A 77 2.39 -1.27 2.44
CA ASN A 77 3.08 -0.07 1.99
C ASN A 77 3.61 -0.21 0.55
N LYS A 78 4.23 -1.36 0.24
CA LYS A 78 4.74 -1.65 -1.12
C LYS A 78 3.64 -1.76 -2.15
N VAL A 79 2.51 -2.35 -1.77
CA VAL A 79 1.33 -2.47 -2.64
C VAL A 79 0.78 -1.09 -2.97
N LEU A 80 0.54 -0.24 -1.97
CA LEU A 80 0.00 1.10 -2.16
C LEU A 80 0.94 1.99 -2.97
N LYS A 81 2.24 1.95 -2.70
CA LYS A 81 3.25 2.68 -3.52
C LYS A 81 3.28 2.22 -4.97
N THR A 82 3.03 0.94 -5.24
CA THR A 82 2.94 0.43 -6.61
C THR A 82 1.66 0.88 -7.32
N LEU A 83 0.56 1.00 -6.60
CA LEU A 83 -0.74 1.40 -7.15
C LEU A 83 -0.87 2.90 -7.34
N GLY A 84 -0.46 3.71 -6.38
CA GLY A 84 -0.72 5.16 -6.35
C GLY A 84 0.50 6.05 -6.16
N GLY A 85 1.65 5.47 -5.83
CA GLY A 85 2.86 6.22 -5.49
C GLY A 85 2.92 6.60 -4.00
N SER A 86 3.80 7.53 -3.69
CA SER A 86 3.97 8.08 -2.34
C SER A 86 3.02 9.26 -2.13
N LEU A 87 2.63 9.54 -0.89
CA LEU A 87 1.85 10.74 -0.54
C LEU A 87 2.64 12.02 -0.83
N PHE A 88 3.92 11.97 -0.59
CA PHE A 88 4.87 13.03 -0.90
C PHE A 88 6.08 12.41 -1.60
N ASP A 89 6.18 12.66 -2.89
CA ASP A 89 7.27 12.14 -3.71
C ASP A 89 8.53 12.99 -3.51
N LYS A 90 9.70 12.38 -3.57
CA LYS A 90 10.99 13.10 -3.46
C LYS A 90 11.12 14.16 -4.55
N ASP A 91 10.57 13.88 -5.72
CA ASP A 91 10.63 14.74 -6.90
C ASP A 91 9.50 15.78 -6.94
N PHE A 92 8.62 15.82 -5.89
CA PHE A 92 7.49 16.75 -5.85
C PHE A 92 7.93 18.21 -6.02
N CYS A 93 8.99 18.60 -5.34
CA CYS A 93 9.50 19.97 -5.39
C CYS A 93 10.12 20.34 -6.75
N GLU A 94 10.66 19.37 -7.48
CA GLU A 94 11.21 19.57 -8.82
C GLU A 94 10.10 19.74 -9.85
N THR A 95 9.06 18.90 -9.74
CA THR A 95 7.92 18.91 -10.66
C THR A 95 6.93 20.05 -10.40
N HIS A 96 6.93 20.64 -9.18
CA HIS A 96 6.01 21.70 -8.75
C HIS A 96 6.73 22.99 -8.33
N SER A 97 7.87 23.26 -8.93
CA SER A 97 8.73 24.42 -8.59
C SER A 97 8.23 25.79 -9.07
N GLY A 98 7.02 25.86 -9.66
CA GLY A 98 6.39 27.10 -10.12
C GLY A 98 6.87 27.57 -11.50
N LYS A 99 6.53 28.84 -11.84
CA LYS A 99 6.62 29.37 -13.21
C LYS A 99 8.04 29.45 -13.77
N LEU A 100 9.07 29.50 -12.93
CA LEU A 100 10.48 29.64 -13.34
C LEU A 100 11.28 28.34 -13.11
N ASN A 101 10.64 27.23 -12.80
CA ASN A 101 11.29 26.00 -12.38
C ASN A 101 12.27 26.20 -11.20
N LEU A 102 12.03 27.23 -10.38
CA LEU A 102 12.81 27.56 -9.20
C LEU A 102 11.88 27.67 -7.99
N CYS A 103 12.14 26.86 -6.99
CA CYS A 103 11.44 26.97 -5.72
C CYS A 103 12.07 28.09 -4.88
N THR A 104 11.28 29.11 -4.51
CA THR A 104 11.74 30.23 -3.68
C THR A 104 12.12 29.82 -2.25
N ASN A 105 11.69 28.63 -1.80
CA ASN A 105 11.98 28.07 -0.48
C ASN A 105 12.89 26.83 -0.55
N SER A 106 13.86 26.81 -1.48
CA SER A 106 14.67 25.61 -1.75
C SER A 106 15.58 25.21 -0.56
N VAL A 107 16.02 26.19 0.26
CA VAL A 107 16.98 25.97 1.34
C VAL A 107 16.29 25.59 2.65
N GLU A 108 15.27 26.34 3.06
CA GLU A 108 14.51 26.08 4.30
C GLU A 108 13.01 26.04 4.01
N CYS A 109 12.47 24.84 3.82
CA CYS A 109 11.07 24.65 3.53
C CYS A 109 10.38 23.86 4.65
N SER A 110 9.76 24.57 5.60
CA SER A 110 8.98 23.97 6.70
C SER A 110 7.83 23.09 6.18
N SER A 111 7.22 23.47 5.06
CA SER A 111 6.17 22.68 4.42
C SER A 111 6.71 21.33 3.91
N ARG A 112 7.91 21.31 3.30
CA ARG A 112 8.55 20.05 2.85
C ARG A 112 8.83 19.14 4.03
N SER A 113 9.39 19.68 5.11
CA SER A 113 9.70 18.93 6.33
C SER A 113 8.43 18.30 6.92
N LEU A 114 7.32 19.05 6.95
CA LEU A 114 6.03 18.53 7.41
C LEU A 114 5.54 17.33 6.55
N TRP A 115 5.57 17.48 5.21
CA TRP A 115 5.11 16.41 4.32
C TRP A 115 6.00 15.17 4.38
N GLN A 116 7.31 15.36 4.49
CA GLN A 116 8.25 14.26 4.67
C GLN A 116 8.02 13.53 6.00
N MET A 117 7.71 14.26 7.08
CA MET A 117 7.39 13.66 8.37
C MET A 117 6.09 12.85 8.32
N ILE A 118 5.04 13.37 7.69
CA ILE A 118 3.77 12.66 7.49
C ILE A 118 4.01 11.39 6.67
N GLN A 119 4.75 11.49 5.56
CA GLN A 119 5.10 10.32 4.74
C GLN A 119 5.84 9.27 5.56
N PHE A 120 6.82 9.69 6.36
CA PHE A 120 7.59 8.80 7.21
C PHE A 120 6.72 8.06 8.22
N ILE A 121 5.80 8.75 8.91
CA ILE A 121 4.88 8.13 9.88
C ILE A 121 3.97 7.10 9.19
N VAL A 122 3.42 7.47 8.04
CA VAL A 122 2.55 6.56 7.25
C VAL A 122 3.34 5.34 6.77
N ASP A 123 4.56 5.53 6.27
CA ASP A 123 5.43 4.43 5.84
C ASP A 123 5.76 3.49 7.00
N GLN A 124 6.14 4.02 8.16
CA GLN A 124 6.46 3.23 9.35
C GLN A 124 5.27 2.38 9.81
N PHE A 125 4.06 2.91 9.73
CA PHE A 125 2.85 2.19 10.06
C PHE A 125 2.54 1.10 9.02
N LEU A 126 2.50 1.46 7.74
CA LEU A 126 2.13 0.54 6.66
C LEU A 126 3.18 -0.54 6.36
N ASP A 127 4.44 -0.32 6.73
CA ASP A 127 5.50 -1.34 6.62
C ASP A 127 5.31 -2.51 7.59
N GLN A 128 4.51 -2.32 8.65
CA GLN A 128 4.18 -3.37 9.62
C GLN A 128 2.92 -4.15 9.26
N VAL A 129 2.11 -3.65 8.32
CA VAL A 129 0.85 -4.28 7.89
C VAL A 129 1.09 -5.17 6.67
N THR A 130 0.63 -6.41 6.75
CA THR A 130 0.71 -7.38 5.65
C THR A 130 -0.66 -7.65 5.03
N LEU A 131 -0.67 -8.25 3.85
CA LEU A 131 -1.91 -8.69 3.21
C LEU A 131 -2.63 -9.77 4.04
N HIS A 132 -1.88 -10.60 4.76
CA HIS A 132 -2.44 -11.59 5.67
C HIS A 132 -3.30 -10.93 6.77
N ASP A 133 -2.83 -9.81 7.35
CA ASP A 133 -3.56 -9.08 8.38
C ASP A 133 -4.89 -8.53 7.87
N LEU A 134 -4.95 -8.12 6.60
CA LEU A 134 -6.17 -7.60 5.97
C LEU A 134 -7.11 -8.71 5.46
N SER A 135 -6.59 -9.86 5.08
CA SER A 135 -7.38 -10.98 4.54
C SER A 135 -7.94 -11.91 5.62
N ASN A 136 -7.41 -11.84 6.84
CA ASN A 136 -7.85 -12.69 7.95
C ASN A 136 -9.05 -12.05 8.68
N SER A 137 -10.25 -12.57 8.40
CA SER A 137 -11.52 -12.06 8.95
C SER A 137 -11.64 -12.18 10.48
N GLU A 138 -10.78 -12.95 11.13
CA GLU A 138 -10.79 -13.14 12.59
C GLU A 138 -10.15 -11.96 13.33
N LYS A 139 -9.23 -11.23 12.70
CA LYS A 139 -8.69 -9.99 13.24
C LYS A 139 -9.51 -8.81 12.73
N LYS A 140 -10.36 -8.25 13.57
CA LYS A 140 -11.03 -6.98 13.25
C LYS A 140 -9.95 -5.91 13.02
N PRO A 141 -10.13 -5.01 12.03
CA PRO A 141 -9.17 -3.91 11.77
C PRO A 141 -8.82 -3.07 13.01
N VAL A 142 -9.76 -2.98 13.96
CA VAL A 142 -9.57 -2.30 15.25
C VAL A 142 -8.46 -2.94 16.08
N ASN A 143 -8.34 -4.27 16.08
CA ASN A 143 -7.31 -4.96 16.86
C ASN A 143 -5.90 -4.75 16.29
N ILE A 144 -5.78 -4.66 14.95
CA ILE A 144 -4.50 -4.35 14.30
C ILE A 144 -4.07 -2.93 14.66
N PHE A 145 -5.00 -1.99 14.66
CA PHE A 145 -4.74 -0.60 15.01
C PHE A 145 -4.29 -0.47 16.47
N ASP A 146 -4.97 -1.13 17.40
CA ASP A 146 -4.63 -1.11 18.82
C ASP A 146 -3.27 -1.78 19.10
N GLU A 147 -2.97 -2.92 18.47
CA GLU A 147 -1.66 -3.59 18.56
C GLU A 147 -0.52 -2.69 18.05
N LEU A 148 -0.75 -1.97 16.95
CA LEU A 148 0.24 -1.08 16.35
C LEU A 148 0.41 0.23 17.12
N LEU A 149 -0.65 0.78 17.71
CA LEU A 149 -0.57 1.92 18.63
C LEU A 149 0.25 1.57 19.88
N ASP A 150 0.02 0.39 20.47
CA ASP A 150 0.77 -0.08 21.63
C ASP A 150 2.27 -0.28 21.32
N GLN A 151 2.61 -0.77 20.13
CA GLN A 151 4.00 -0.92 19.71
C GLN A 151 4.67 0.44 19.45
N SER A 152 3.95 1.37 18.81
CA SER A 152 4.48 2.70 18.53
C SER A 152 4.70 3.53 19.80
N THR A 153 3.79 3.46 20.78
CA THR A 153 3.95 4.14 22.08
C THR A 153 5.13 3.58 22.87
N LYS A 154 5.36 2.27 22.85
CA LYS A 154 6.54 1.63 23.47
C LYS A 154 7.86 2.07 22.80
N THR A 155 7.87 2.21 21.50
CA THR A 155 9.05 2.66 20.73
C THR A 155 9.38 4.12 20.98
N PHE A 156 8.36 4.99 21.09
CA PHE A 156 8.53 6.40 21.44
C PHE A 156 9.01 6.60 22.90
N SER A 157 8.48 5.81 23.84
CA SER A 157 8.90 5.84 25.24
C SER A 157 10.35 5.37 25.43
N ALA A 158 10.78 4.35 24.69
CA ALA A 158 12.15 3.85 24.77
C ALA A 158 13.20 4.82 24.23
N LYS A 159 12.86 5.63 23.22
CA LYS A 159 13.78 6.66 22.68
C LYS A 159 13.96 7.87 23.59
N ASN A 160 12.93 8.24 24.37
CA ASN A 160 13.03 9.37 25.29
C ASN A 160 13.85 9.05 26.57
N ILE A 161 14.01 7.78 26.91
CA ILE A 161 14.82 7.38 28.09
C ILE A 161 16.33 7.44 27.79
N VAL A 162 16.74 7.44 26.52
CA VAL A 162 18.16 7.52 26.12
C VAL A 162 18.66 8.96 26.00
N SER A 163 17.76 9.95 25.89
CA SER A 163 18.12 11.38 25.73
C SER A 163 18.39 12.11 27.05
N ASP A 164 18.01 11.52 28.19
CA ASP A 164 18.22 12.14 29.54
C ASP A 164 19.49 11.66 30.26
N ARG A 165 20.45 11.07 29.54
CA ARG A 165 21.74 10.63 30.11
C ARG A 165 22.93 11.10 29.26
N LEU A 166 22.97 12.40 28.94
CA LEU A 166 24.21 13.08 28.50
C LEU A 166 24.26 14.48 29.09
#